data_c787b219fd302603b409b38fea487f90
#
_entry.id   c787b219fd302603b409b38fea487f90
#
_cell.length_a   1.000
_cell.length_b   1.000
_cell.length_c   1.000
_cell.angle_alpha   90.00
_cell.angle_beta   90.00
_cell.angle_gamma   90.00
#
_symmetry.space_group_name_H-M   'P 1'
#
loop_
_entity.id
_entity.type
_entity.pdbx_description
1 polymer ?
#
loop_
_entity_poly.entity_id
_entity_poly.type
_entity_poly.pdbx_seq_one_letter_code
_entity_poly.pdbx_strand_id
1 'polypeptide(L)' 'MDKLMKILEDICPDVDFENETALVDDMILSSFDILSIISEISDTFGITLSPGEIIPKNFNSAKSLWEMIQRLQA' A
#
# COMPACT_ATOMS: atom_id res chain seq x y z
N MET A 1 -6.55 -6.00 -8.12
CA MET A 1 -6.96 -5.38 -6.84
C MET A 1 -7.14 -6.39 -5.72
N ASP A 2 -7.64 -7.59 -6.00
CA ASP A 2 -7.89 -8.59 -4.97
C ASP A 2 -6.64 -9.03 -4.21
N LYS A 3 -5.54 -9.25 -4.93
CA LYS A 3 -4.27 -9.61 -4.29
C LYS A 3 -3.76 -8.51 -3.36
N LEU A 4 -3.89 -7.26 -3.79
CA LEU A 4 -3.49 -6.13 -2.96
C LEU A 4 -4.32 -6.04 -1.70
N MET A 5 -5.64 -6.15 -1.82
CA MET A 5 -6.53 -6.10 -0.66
C MET A 5 -6.20 -7.21 0.34
N LYS A 6 -5.91 -8.40 -0.16
CA LYS A 6 -5.54 -9.52 0.71
C LYS A 6 -4.25 -9.24 1.47
N ILE A 7 -3.25 -8.67 0.80
CA ILE A 7 -1.99 -8.28 1.43
C ILE A 7 -2.25 -7.27 2.54
N LEU A 8 -3.02 -6.24 2.25
CA LEU A 8 -3.33 -5.18 3.21
C LEU A 8 -4.09 -5.73 4.42
N GLU A 9 -5.07 -6.58 4.18
CA GLU A 9 -5.87 -7.18 5.26
C GLU A 9 -5.05 -8.14 6.11
N ASP A 10 -4.11 -8.86 5.51
CA ASP A 10 -3.22 -9.76 6.24
C ASP A 10 -2.27 -8.99 7.17
N ILE A 11 -1.79 -7.84 6.72
CA ILE A 11 -0.87 -7.00 7.51
C ILE A 11 -1.62 -6.22 8.59
N CYS A 12 -2.76 -5.65 8.23
CA CYS A 12 -3.57 -4.81 9.12
C CYS A 12 -5.03 -5.23 9.07
N PRO A 13 -5.41 -6.31 9.73
CA PRO A 13 -6.78 -6.85 9.65
C PRO A 13 -7.85 -5.93 10.23
N ASP A 14 -7.47 -4.97 11.08
CA ASP A 14 -8.41 -4.07 11.74
C ASP A 14 -8.69 -2.79 10.95
N VAL A 15 -8.04 -2.60 9.80
CA VAL A 15 -8.17 -1.39 9.00
C VAL A 15 -9.18 -1.61 7.87
N ASP A 16 -10.06 -0.62 7.67
CA ASP A 16 -11.04 -0.65 6.57
C ASP A 16 -10.42 -0.02 5.32
N PHE A 17 -9.67 -0.83 4.57
CA PHE A 17 -8.97 -0.35 3.38
C PHE A 17 -9.90 0.05 2.24
N GLU A 18 -11.15 -0.40 2.24
CA GLU A 18 -12.11 -0.03 1.20
C GLU A 18 -12.55 1.42 1.31
N ASN A 19 -12.64 1.94 2.53
CA ASN A 19 -13.20 3.26 2.80
C ASN A 19 -12.18 4.29 3.26
N GLU A 20 -11.02 3.86 3.75
CA GLU A 20 -10.01 4.79 4.23
C GLU A 20 -9.25 5.45 3.09
N THR A 21 -9.10 6.78 3.16
CA THR A 21 -8.40 7.57 2.16
C THR A 21 -7.24 8.37 2.72
N ALA A 22 -6.97 8.25 4.01
CA ALA A 22 -5.90 8.99 4.69
C ALA A 22 -5.12 8.05 5.62
N LEU A 23 -4.75 6.86 5.12
CA LEU A 23 -4.07 5.83 5.91
C LEU A 23 -2.78 6.33 6.53
N VAL A 24 -2.02 7.15 5.81
CA VAL A 24 -0.76 7.71 6.31
C VAL A 24 -1.02 9.03 7.03
N ASP A 25 -1.81 9.91 6.44
CA ASP A 25 -2.07 11.24 7.00
C ASP A 25 -2.77 11.17 8.35
N ASP A 26 -3.68 10.21 8.54
CA ASP A 26 -4.38 10.00 9.81
C ASP A 26 -3.63 9.03 10.74
N MET A 27 -2.41 8.65 10.38
CA MET A 27 -1.56 7.77 11.16
C MET A 27 -2.19 6.40 11.44
N ILE A 28 -3.03 5.92 10.53
CA ILE A 28 -3.64 4.59 10.64
C ILE A 28 -2.60 3.52 10.40
N LEU A 29 -1.67 3.75 9.45
CA LEU A 29 -0.54 2.88 9.20
C LEU A 29 0.71 3.42 9.93
N SER A 30 1.40 2.55 10.64
CA SER A 30 2.69 2.88 11.22
C SER A 30 3.79 2.75 10.16
N SER A 31 5.00 3.26 10.47
CA SER A 31 6.15 3.08 9.58
C SER A 31 6.46 1.60 9.33
N PHE A 32 6.28 0.77 10.36
CA PHE A 32 6.48 -0.66 10.26
C PHE A 32 5.47 -1.29 9.30
N ASP A 33 4.21 -0.88 9.38
CA ASP A 33 3.17 -1.36 8.47
C ASP A 33 3.49 -1.00 7.03
N ILE A 34 3.95 0.22 6.79
CA ILE A 34 4.33 0.69 5.46
C ILE A 34 5.48 -0.16 4.89
N LEU A 35 6.50 -0.44 5.70
CA LEU A 35 7.60 -1.29 5.28
C LEU A 35 7.15 -2.70 4.93
N SER A 36 6.24 -3.26 5.72
CA SER A 36 5.68 -4.59 5.46
C SER A 36 4.90 -4.60 4.14
N ILE A 37 4.11 -3.57 3.89
CA ILE A 37 3.34 -3.43 2.65
C ILE A 37 4.29 -3.35 1.45
N ILE A 38 5.33 -2.54 1.54
CA ILE A 38 6.33 -2.39 0.47
C ILE A 38 6.96 -3.73 0.13
N SER A 39 7.38 -4.47 1.15
CA SER A 39 8.00 -5.78 0.95
C SER A 39 7.06 -6.76 0.25
N GLU A 40 5.82 -6.83 0.70
CA GLU A 40 4.85 -7.76 0.15
C GLU A 40 4.45 -7.42 -1.27
N ILE A 41 4.18 -6.14 -1.58
CA ILE A 41 3.80 -5.76 -2.93
C ILE A 41 4.96 -5.88 -3.91
N SER A 42 6.18 -5.63 -3.46
CA SER A 42 7.37 -5.81 -4.31
C SER A 42 7.51 -7.27 -4.73
N ASP A 43 7.34 -8.20 -3.79
CA ASP A 43 7.43 -9.63 -4.06
C ASP A 43 6.26 -10.12 -4.93
N THR A 44 5.04 -9.74 -4.54
CA THR A 44 3.83 -10.27 -5.18
C THR A 44 3.65 -9.77 -6.61
N PHE A 45 3.95 -8.50 -6.85
CA PHE A 45 3.74 -7.86 -8.15
C PHE A 45 5.03 -7.73 -8.98
N GLY A 46 6.16 -8.12 -8.41
CA GLY A 46 7.44 -8.07 -9.13
C GLY A 46 7.88 -6.65 -9.49
N ILE A 47 7.64 -5.70 -8.60
CA ILE A 47 7.99 -4.29 -8.82
C ILE A 47 9.05 -3.84 -7.82
N THR A 48 9.75 -2.75 -8.18
CA THR A 48 10.71 -2.11 -7.29
C THR A 48 10.26 -0.68 -7.03
N LEU A 49 10.14 -0.31 -5.75
CA LEU A 49 9.76 1.05 -5.37
C LEU A 49 11.02 1.87 -5.13
N SER A 50 11.20 2.95 -5.92
CA SER A 50 12.23 3.93 -5.62
C SER A 50 11.79 4.80 -4.44
N PRO A 51 12.71 5.47 -3.74
CA PRO A 51 12.36 6.34 -2.62
C PRO A 51 11.31 7.40 -2.97
N GLY A 52 11.31 7.89 -4.20
CA GLY A 52 10.34 8.89 -4.65
C GLY A 52 8.90 8.38 -4.72
N GLU A 53 8.69 7.09 -4.73
CA GLU A 53 7.35 6.51 -4.71
C GLU A 53 6.81 6.29 -3.29
N ILE A 54 7.70 6.31 -2.29
CA ILE A 54 7.31 6.07 -0.90
C ILE A 54 6.90 7.40 -0.26
N ILE A 55 5.75 7.89 -0.69
CA ILE A 55 5.18 9.16 -0.23
C ILE A 55 3.74 8.94 0.25
N PRO A 56 3.24 9.78 1.17
CA PRO A 56 1.89 9.62 1.71
C PRO A 56 0.81 9.53 0.64
N LYS A 57 0.93 10.32 -0.41
CA LYS A 57 -0.04 10.34 -1.50
C LYS A 57 -0.27 8.95 -2.10
N ASN A 58 0.78 8.15 -2.21
CA ASN A 58 0.68 6.81 -2.78
C ASN A 58 0.16 5.76 -1.80
N PHE A 59 0.26 6.03 -0.51
CA PHE A 59 -0.04 5.05 0.55
C PHE A 59 -1.28 5.40 1.38
N ASN A 60 -1.98 6.48 1.03
CA ASN A 60 -3.14 6.92 1.81
C ASN A 60 -4.39 6.05 1.58
N SER A 61 -4.45 5.32 0.49
CA SER A 61 -5.61 4.47 0.21
C SER A 61 -5.20 3.25 -0.60
N ALA A 62 -6.01 2.21 -0.55
CA ALA A 62 -5.81 1.02 -1.37
C ALA A 62 -5.84 1.39 -2.86
N LYS A 63 -6.70 2.33 -3.24
CA LYS A 63 -6.78 2.81 -4.62
C LYS A 63 -5.48 3.48 -5.06
N SER A 64 -4.90 4.34 -4.23
CA SER A 64 -3.63 5.01 -4.52
C SER A 64 -2.50 3.99 -4.68
N LEU A 65 -2.45 3.00 -3.79
CA LEU A 65 -1.49 1.92 -3.88
C LEU A 65 -1.64 1.13 -5.17
N TRP A 66 -2.86 0.82 -5.54
CA TRP A 66 -3.14 0.07 -6.76
C TRP A 66 -2.71 0.84 -8.00
N GLU A 67 -3.02 2.14 -8.05
CA GLU A 67 -2.60 3.00 -9.15
C GLU A 67 -1.07 3.06 -9.28
N MET A 68 -0.37 3.15 -8.15
CA MET A 68 1.10 3.12 -8.13
C MET A 68 1.63 1.78 -8.66
N ILE A 69 1.06 0.67 -8.21
CA ILE A 69 1.47 -0.66 -8.65
C ILE A 69 1.29 -0.80 -10.16
N GLN A 70 0.14 -0.40 -10.69
CA GLN A 70 -0.14 -0.48 -12.12
C GLN A 70 0.84 0.37 -12.93
N ARG A 71 1.18 1.55 -12.44
CA ARG A 71 2.13 2.44 -13.10
C ARG A 71 3.52 1.82 -13.12
N LEU A 72 3.94 1.18 -12.04
CA LEU A 72 5.26 0.55 -11.94
C LEU A 72 5.37 -0.75 -12.73
N GLN A 73 4.24 -1.39 -12.99
CA GLN A 73 4.21 -2.60 -13.82
C GLN A 73 4.21 -2.29 -15.32
N ALA A 74 3.90 -1.08 -15.69
CA ALA A 74 3.79 -0.68 -17.10
C ALA A 74 5.16 -0.62 -17.79
#